data_ad785a371f208c62f8f4853997211bba
#
_entry.id   ad785a371f208c62f8f4853997211bba
#
_cell.length_a   1.000
_cell.length_b   1.000
_cell.length_c   1.000
_cell.angle_alpha   90.00
_cell.angle_beta   90.00
_cell.angle_gamma   90.00
#
_symmetry.space_group_name_H-M   'P 1'
#
loop_
_entity.id
_entity.type
_entity.pdbx_description
1 polymer ?
#
loop_
_entity_poly.entity_id
_entity_poly.type
_entity_poly.pdbx_seq_one_letter_code
_entity_poly.pdbx_strand_id
1 'polypeptide(L)'
;MTSNALRSALCLGVATGIVLIGPSASAQLRPEPGAIEVASGDLLDRLRTDPFAYFRFVNRSWTTRVCEVFADEMRDLPIARLHGDAHVEQFAVTKDAWGLDDFDDSARGPALVDIVRFLGSIDLAVRQGAWTPSRETLFDRFFEGYRKALAEPDAGSPQPGIVDHLRAQAPRSRAAFLEWGEMKMEPMTEASVGAVVAGMEAVARSVYAEQPDLPPGYFTIARAGWLRLGVGSAVSAKILIRIQGPSPAPEDDELVEAKEVQSLIGIPCLEAQSDQPTLRVILGARQLGRLKPTILAAGPELVIPEVLARGRPLRDWWIRSWDPSYRELGLSDLRSVQDLAEIAYDAGVQLGAHSVVDQAGSRDASVRTRELARLTRLERRIRDETLRLIEELLVGWKELRVP
;
A
#
# COMPACT_ATOMS: atom_id res chain seq x y z
N MET A 1 9.31 42.03 79.76
CA MET A 1 9.05 43.11 78.82
C MET A 1 8.78 42.50 77.45
N THR A 2 7.59 42.59 77.08
CA THR A 2 6.84 41.95 76.01
C THR A 2 7.10 42.53 74.66
N SER A 3 7.21 41.74 73.63
CA SER A 3 7.00 42.21 72.25
C SER A 3 6.32 41.11 71.45
N ASN A 4 5.04 41.36 71.11
CA ASN A 4 4.21 40.63 70.18
C ASN A 4 4.68 40.86 68.74
N ALA A 5 4.85 39.77 67.95
CA ALA A 5 4.94 39.85 66.50
C ALA A 5 3.78 39.07 65.86
N LEU A 6 2.91 39.81 65.21
CA LEU A 6 1.82 39.32 64.36
C LEU A 6 2.39 38.50 63.19
N ARG A 7 1.90 37.27 62.98
CA ARG A 7 2.08 36.49 61.75
C ARG A 7 0.84 36.71 60.87
N SER A 8 1.08 37.40 59.77
CA SER A 8 0.09 37.50 58.66
C SER A 8 0.21 36.23 57.82
N ALA A 9 -0.83 35.44 57.76
CA ALA A 9 -0.98 34.30 56.87
C ALA A 9 -1.42 34.78 55.47
N LEU A 10 -0.56 34.63 54.46
CA LEU A 10 -0.90 34.81 53.06
C LEU A 10 -1.56 33.51 52.57
N CYS A 11 -2.85 33.53 52.29
CA CYS A 11 -3.56 32.47 51.55
C CYS A 11 -3.25 32.67 50.04
N LEU A 12 -2.34 31.83 49.49
CA LEU A 12 -2.24 31.69 48.03
C LEU A 12 -3.41 30.82 47.54
N GLY A 13 -4.36 31.45 46.88
CA GLY A 13 -5.40 30.75 46.11
C GLY A 13 -4.80 30.15 44.85
N VAL A 14 -4.68 28.82 44.79
CA VAL A 14 -4.39 28.10 43.55
C VAL A 14 -5.67 28.09 42.70
N ALA A 15 -5.71 28.96 41.68
CA ALA A 15 -6.75 28.90 40.66
C ALA A 15 -6.44 27.70 39.75
N THR A 16 -7.15 26.58 39.96
CA THR A 16 -7.19 25.45 39.02
C THR A 16 -7.94 25.90 37.77
N GLY A 17 -7.19 26.36 36.76
CA GLY A 17 -7.72 26.61 35.44
C GLY A 17 -8.13 25.28 34.80
N ILE A 18 -9.42 25.01 34.73
CA ILE A 18 -9.96 23.95 33.87
C ILE A 18 -9.74 24.42 32.44
N VAL A 19 -8.70 23.89 31.81
CA VAL A 19 -8.55 24.00 30.34
C VAL A 19 -9.70 23.18 29.76
N LEU A 20 -10.77 23.83 29.36
CA LEU A 20 -11.76 23.25 28.47
C LEU A 20 -11.02 22.99 27.15
N ILE A 21 -10.57 21.74 26.95
CA ILE A 21 -10.17 21.24 25.64
C ILE A 21 -11.45 21.29 24.81
N GLY A 22 -11.60 22.36 24.03
CA GLY A 22 -12.64 22.44 23.00
C GLY A 22 -12.52 21.23 22.06
N PRO A 23 -13.59 20.86 21.34
CA PRO A 23 -13.53 19.77 20.40
C PRO A 23 -12.33 20.03 19.47
N SER A 24 -11.39 19.11 19.49
CA SER A 24 -10.23 19.07 18.58
C SER A 24 -10.75 19.40 17.18
N ALA A 25 -10.18 20.44 16.55
CA ALA A 25 -10.41 20.68 15.14
C ALA A 25 -10.28 19.32 14.44
N SER A 26 -11.36 18.88 13.76
CA SER A 26 -11.41 17.55 13.14
C SER A 26 -10.09 17.31 12.43
N ALA A 27 -9.37 16.26 12.81
CA ALA A 27 -8.10 15.93 12.21
C ALA A 27 -8.37 15.68 10.72
N GLN A 28 -8.00 16.64 9.90
CA GLN A 28 -8.25 16.60 8.46
C GLN A 28 -7.24 15.63 7.85
N LEU A 29 -7.73 14.74 6.99
CA LEU A 29 -6.88 13.81 6.25
C LEU A 29 -6.10 14.60 5.18
N ARG A 30 -4.91 15.03 5.54
CA ARG A 30 -3.99 15.84 4.71
C ARG A 30 -2.74 15.05 4.35
N PRO A 31 -2.06 15.44 3.25
CA PRO A 31 -0.74 14.92 2.93
C PRO A 31 0.25 15.13 4.07
N GLU A 32 1.23 14.25 4.17
CA GLU A 32 2.36 14.44 5.08
C GLU A 32 3.05 15.81 4.80
N PRO A 33 3.58 16.46 5.83
CA PRO A 33 4.35 17.70 5.65
C PRO A 33 5.47 17.51 4.62
N GLY A 34 5.61 18.44 3.69
CA GLY A 34 6.61 18.41 2.63
C GLY A 34 6.28 17.49 1.44
N ALA A 35 5.24 16.65 1.50
CA ALA A 35 4.92 15.76 0.40
C ALA A 35 4.39 16.48 -0.85
N ILE A 36 3.69 17.59 -0.65
CA ILE A 36 3.18 18.43 -1.74
C ILE A 36 4.31 19.19 -2.44
N GLU A 37 5.29 19.68 -1.69
CA GLU A 37 6.42 20.46 -2.21
C GLU A 37 7.33 19.64 -3.13
N VAL A 38 7.36 18.30 -2.95
CA VAL A 38 8.19 17.42 -3.77
C VAL A 38 7.40 16.77 -4.91
N ALA A 39 6.09 16.94 -4.95
CA ALA A 39 5.25 16.42 -6.02
C ALA A 39 5.49 17.15 -7.34
N SER A 40 5.50 16.42 -8.46
CA SER A 40 5.56 17.03 -9.80
C SER A 40 4.27 17.80 -10.12
N GLY A 41 4.36 18.76 -11.06
CA GLY A 41 3.17 19.50 -11.51
C GLY A 41 2.04 18.58 -11.98
N ASP A 42 2.34 17.60 -12.82
CA ASP A 42 1.34 16.63 -13.32
C ASP A 42 0.68 15.83 -12.19
N LEU A 43 1.47 15.46 -11.16
CA LEU A 43 0.91 14.79 -10.00
C LEU A 43 0.01 15.73 -9.19
N LEU A 44 0.43 16.98 -8.96
CA LEU A 44 -0.39 17.97 -8.25
C LEU A 44 -1.72 18.21 -8.98
N ASP A 45 -1.69 18.33 -10.29
CA ASP A 45 -2.92 18.48 -11.09
C ASP A 45 -3.83 17.26 -10.98
N ARG A 46 -3.25 16.05 -11.01
CA ARG A 46 -4.01 14.82 -10.76
C ARG A 46 -4.59 14.80 -9.35
N LEU A 47 -3.83 15.13 -8.32
CA LEU A 47 -4.32 15.17 -6.94
C LEU A 47 -5.44 16.19 -6.74
N ARG A 48 -5.40 17.32 -7.43
CA ARG A 48 -6.43 18.36 -7.36
C ARG A 48 -7.72 17.96 -8.09
N THR A 49 -7.62 17.15 -9.12
CA THR A 49 -8.77 16.79 -9.98
C THR A 49 -9.41 15.46 -9.61
N ASP A 50 -8.67 14.55 -9.00
CA ASP A 50 -9.09 13.18 -8.71
C ASP A 50 -9.04 12.88 -7.20
N PRO A 51 -10.21 12.76 -6.52
CA PRO A 51 -10.26 12.46 -5.09
C PRO A 51 -9.75 11.03 -4.78
N PHE A 52 -9.80 10.10 -5.75
CA PHE A 52 -9.25 8.76 -5.57
C PHE A 52 -7.72 8.79 -5.60
N ALA A 53 -7.11 9.58 -6.47
CA ALA A 53 -5.67 9.81 -6.47
C ALA A 53 -5.22 10.48 -5.15
N TYR A 54 -5.98 11.44 -4.64
CA TYR A 54 -5.73 12.07 -3.35
C TYR A 54 -5.83 11.05 -2.20
N PHE A 55 -6.85 10.20 -2.19
CA PHE A 55 -7.00 9.11 -1.23
C PHE A 55 -5.77 8.21 -1.20
N ARG A 56 -5.27 7.77 -2.35
CA ARG A 56 -4.05 6.97 -2.46
C ARG A 56 -2.83 7.71 -1.89
N PHE A 57 -2.71 9.00 -2.20
CA PHE A 57 -1.57 9.83 -1.79
C PHE A 57 -1.47 10.03 -0.27
N VAL A 58 -2.61 10.11 0.43
CA VAL A 58 -2.67 10.31 1.88
C VAL A 58 -2.75 9.00 2.68
N ASN A 59 -2.29 7.86 2.13
CA ASN A 59 -2.44 6.55 2.77
C ASN A 59 -1.91 6.52 4.21
N ARG A 60 -0.75 7.11 4.47
CA ARG A 60 -0.17 7.16 5.82
C ARG A 60 -1.07 7.90 6.82
N SER A 61 -1.54 9.09 6.44
CA SER A 61 -2.47 9.88 7.27
C SER A 61 -3.81 9.15 7.46
N TRP A 62 -4.30 8.48 6.41
CA TRP A 62 -5.49 7.64 6.50
C TRP A 62 -5.32 6.50 7.50
N THR A 63 -4.25 5.73 7.38
CA THR A 63 -3.97 4.61 8.28
C THR A 63 -3.82 5.08 9.73
N THR A 64 -3.10 6.17 9.95
CA THR A 64 -2.99 6.78 11.29
C THR A 64 -4.37 7.14 11.85
N ARG A 65 -5.22 7.76 11.03
CA ARG A 65 -6.57 8.15 11.43
C ARG A 65 -7.48 6.96 11.72
N VAL A 66 -7.38 5.90 10.94
CA VAL A 66 -8.08 4.62 11.21
C VAL A 66 -7.63 4.04 12.56
N CYS A 67 -6.32 4.03 12.86
CA CYS A 67 -5.81 3.57 14.16
C CYS A 67 -6.40 4.38 15.33
N GLU A 68 -6.53 5.71 15.17
CA GLU A 68 -7.11 6.58 16.21
C GLU A 68 -8.59 6.32 16.43
N VAL A 69 -9.36 6.23 15.33
CA VAL A 69 -10.83 6.05 15.37
C VAL A 69 -11.22 4.72 16.00
N PHE A 70 -10.43 3.68 15.76
CA PHE A 70 -10.69 2.33 16.25
C PHE A 70 -9.73 1.88 17.36
N ALA A 71 -9.09 2.82 18.07
CA ALA A 71 -8.06 2.51 19.06
C ALA A 71 -8.51 1.51 20.12
N ASP A 72 -9.76 1.60 20.58
CA ASP A 72 -10.31 0.71 21.61
C ASP A 72 -10.55 -0.70 21.07
N GLU A 73 -11.10 -0.81 19.87
CA GLU A 73 -11.38 -2.10 19.25
C GLU A 73 -10.11 -2.83 18.83
N MET A 74 -9.12 -2.08 18.37
CA MET A 74 -7.86 -2.63 17.86
C MET A 74 -7.00 -3.27 18.94
N ARG A 75 -7.15 -2.87 20.20
CA ARG A 75 -6.37 -3.47 21.32
C ARG A 75 -6.56 -4.99 21.46
N ASP A 76 -7.73 -5.48 21.14
CA ASP A 76 -8.09 -6.88 21.31
C ASP A 76 -8.11 -7.66 19.97
N LEU A 77 -7.81 -7.01 18.85
CA LEU A 77 -7.78 -7.66 17.55
C LEU A 77 -6.45 -8.43 17.36
N PRO A 78 -6.49 -9.57 16.67
CA PRO A 78 -5.27 -10.27 16.32
C PRO A 78 -4.41 -9.43 15.38
N ILE A 79 -3.10 -9.56 15.51
CA ILE A 79 -2.15 -8.96 14.58
C ILE A 79 -2.01 -9.88 13.37
N ALA A 80 -2.31 -9.36 12.22
CA ALA A 80 -2.24 -10.03 10.94
C ALA A 80 -1.18 -9.41 10.03
N ARG A 81 -0.88 -10.06 8.91
CA ARG A 81 -0.19 -9.43 7.80
C ARG A 81 -1.20 -8.58 7.03
N LEU A 82 -0.85 -7.31 6.82
CA LEU A 82 -1.66 -6.34 6.10
C LEU A 82 -1.08 -6.09 4.71
N HIS A 83 -1.95 -5.77 3.76
CA HIS A 83 -1.57 -5.12 2.52
C HIS A 83 -1.09 -3.69 2.81
N GLY A 84 -1.78 -2.97 3.69
CA GLY A 84 -1.44 -1.64 4.17
C GLY A 84 -1.93 -0.49 3.27
N ASP A 85 -2.28 -0.80 2.00
CA ASP A 85 -2.91 0.13 1.05
C ASP A 85 -3.95 -0.59 0.17
N ALA A 86 -4.76 -1.46 0.76
CA ALA A 86 -5.78 -2.21 0.03
C ALA A 86 -6.86 -1.27 -0.54
N HIS A 87 -6.94 -1.15 -1.86
CA HIS A 87 -7.97 -0.37 -2.54
C HIS A 87 -8.32 -0.98 -3.92
N VAL A 88 -9.39 -0.52 -4.57
CA VAL A 88 -9.88 -1.09 -5.82
C VAL A 88 -8.83 -1.14 -6.92
N GLU A 89 -7.98 -0.11 -7.06
CA GLU A 89 -6.91 -0.08 -8.06
C GLU A 89 -5.63 -0.84 -7.66
N GLN A 90 -5.60 -1.55 -6.50
CA GLN A 90 -4.47 -2.39 -6.10
C GLN A 90 -4.56 -3.82 -6.62
N PHE A 91 -5.32 -4.03 -7.67
CA PHE A 91 -5.42 -5.33 -8.32
C PHE A 91 -4.73 -5.32 -9.68
N ALA A 92 -4.11 -6.44 -10.00
CA ALA A 92 -3.51 -6.64 -11.29
C ALA A 92 -3.77 -8.05 -11.81
N VAL A 93 -3.61 -8.21 -13.13
CA VAL A 93 -3.63 -9.51 -13.80
C VAL A 93 -2.26 -9.82 -14.37
N THR A 94 -1.96 -11.11 -14.44
CA THR A 94 -0.99 -11.69 -15.36
C THR A 94 -1.69 -12.76 -16.20
N LYS A 95 -0.96 -13.42 -17.09
CA LYS A 95 -1.50 -14.54 -17.86
C LYS A 95 -2.16 -15.57 -16.95
N ASP A 96 -1.55 -15.88 -15.81
CA ASP A 96 -1.91 -17.01 -14.97
C ASP A 96 -2.53 -16.61 -13.61
N ALA A 97 -2.50 -15.33 -13.26
CA ALA A 97 -2.94 -14.87 -11.95
C ALA A 97 -3.76 -13.57 -12.00
N TRP A 98 -4.55 -13.37 -10.95
CA TRP A 98 -5.27 -12.16 -10.59
C TRP A 98 -5.20 -11.98 -9.07
N GLY A 99 -4.91 -10.80 -8.60
CA GLY A 99 -4.88 -10.52 -7.17
C GLY A 99 -4.35 -9.14 -6.81
N LEU A 100 -4.22 -8.92 -5.51
CA LEU A 100 -3.60 -7.73 -4.94
C LEU A 100 -2.13 -7.60 -5.39
N ASP A 101 -1.71 -6.38 -5.66
CA ASP A 101 -0.34 -5.99 -6.03
C ASP A 101 0.11 -4.76 -5.22
N ASP A 102 1.34 -4.32 -5.42
CA ASP A 102 1.96 -3.13 -4.78
C ASP A 102 1.95 -3.19 -3.24
N PHE A 103 2.77 -4.07 -2.67
CA PHE A 103 2.90 -4.33 -1.23
C PHE A 103 3.81 -3.35 -0.48
N ASP A 104 4.09 -2.17 -0.99
CA ASP A 104 5.01 -1.20 -0.38
C ASP A 104 4.63 -0.83 1.06
N ASP A 105 3.34 -0.72 1.32
CA ASP A 105 2.79 -0.38 2.64
C ASP A 105 2.45 -1.61 3.48
N SER A 106 2.79 -2.82 3.00
CA SER A 106 2.55 -4.04 3.77
C SER A 106 3.16 -3.95 5.16
N ALA A 107 2.39 -4.33 6.15
CA ALA A 107 2.75 -4.20 7.55
C ALA A 107 2.20 -5.36 8.38
N ARG A 108 2.38 -5.28 9.69
CA ARG A 108 1.68 -6.11 10.67
C ARG A 108 0.81 -5.22 11.54
N GLY A 109 -0.44 -5.61 11.70
CA GLY A 109 -1.42 -4.85 12.48
C GLY A 109 -2.80 -5.51 12.44
N PRO A 110 -3.81 -4.85 13.03
CA PRO A 110 -5.19 -5.32 12.95
C PRO A 110 -5.73 -5.30 11.53
N ALA A 111 -6.35 -6.38 11.07
CA ALA A 111 -6.92 -6.48 9.72
C ALA A 111 -7.95 -5.39 9.39
N LEU A 112 -8.49 -4.74 10.42
CA LEU A 112 -9.40 -3.60 10.31
C LEU A 112 -8.84 -2.44 9.47
N VAL A 113 -7.51 -2.26 9.45
CA VAL A 113 -6.84 -1.25 8.62
C VAL A 113 -7.15 -1.47 7.14
N ASP A 114 -6.92 -2.69 6.64
CA ASP A 114 -7.18 -3.02 5.24
C ASP A 114 -8.68 -3.02 4.91
N ILE A 115 -9.53 -3.48 5.83
CA ILE A 115 -10.98 -3.47 5.66
C ILE A 115 -11.48 -2.04 5.44
N VAL A 116 -11.16 -1.13 6.35
CA VAL A 116 -11.61 0.28 6.26
C VAL A 116 -11.04 0.97 5.03
N ARG A 117 -9.78 0.67 4.67
CA ARG A 117 -9.14 1.20 3.47
C ARG A 117 -9.86 0.74 2.21
N PHE A 118 -10.16 -0.55 2.10
CA PHE A 118 -10.85 -1.10 0.93
C PHE A 118 -12.28 -0.58 0.80
N LEU A 119 -13.06 -0.56 1.88
CA LEU A 119 -14.42 -0.01 1.87
C LEU A 119 -14.44 1.48 1.51
N GLY A 120 -13.48 2.27 1.99
CA GLY A 120 -13.31 3.67 1.58
C GLY A 120 -13.08 3.82 0.09
N SER A 121 -12.27 2.94 -0.51
CA SER A 121 -12.04 2.93 -1.95
C SER A 121 -13.29 2.57 -2.76
N ILE A 122 -14.14 1.67 -2.26
CA ILE A 122 -15.43 1.37 -2.88
C ILE A 122 -16.33 2.62 -2.90
N ASP A 123 -16.46 3.34 -1.77
CA ASP A 123 -17.30 4.55 -1.71
C ASP A 123 -16.83 5.62 -2.71
N LEU A 124 -15.52 5.83 -2.80
CA LEU A 124 -14.96 6.77 -3.78
C LEU A 124 -15.19 6.31 -5.22
N ALA A 125 -15.01 5.02 -5.52
CA ALA A 125 -15.27 4.48 -6.85
C ALA A 125 -16.74 4.64 -7.27
N VAL A 126 -17.68 4.41 -6.35
CA VAL A 126 -19.12 4.63 -6.59
C VAL A 126 -19.41 6.10 -6.88
N ARG A 127 -18.82 7.02 -6.13
CA ARG A 127 -18.99 8.48 -6.34
C ARG A 127 -18.47 8.92 -7.69
N GLN A 128 -17.32 8.40 -8.13
CA GLN A 128 -16.73 8.73 -9.43
C GLN A 128 -17.50 8.11 -10.59
N GLY A 129 -17.92 6.86 -10.47
CA GLY A 129 -18.68 6.16 -11.51
C GLY A 129 -20.14 6.59 -11.63
N ALA A 130 -20.65 7.42 -10.69
CA ALA A 130 -22.06 7.78 -10.58
C ALA A 130 -23.00 6.57 -10.62
N TRP A 131 -22.56 5.45 -10.05
CA TRP A 131 -23.30 4.19 -10.09
C TRP A 131 -24.34 4.11 -8.96
N THR A 132 -25.56 3.82 -9.35
CA THR A 132 -26.60 3.28 -8.47
C THR A 132 -26.82 1.82 -8.83
N PRO A 133 -26.60 0.90 -7.98
CA PRO A 133 -27.08 0.78 -6.59
C PRO A 133 -26.05 1.19 -5.55
N SER A 134 -26.55 1.24 -4.34
CA SER A 134 -25.88 1.77 -3.20
C SER A 134 -24.56 1.05 -2.89
N ARG A 135 -23.57 1.80 -2.43
CA ARG A 135 -22.35 1.31 -1.77
C ARG A 135 -22.63 0.21 -0.72
N GLU A 136 -23.80 0.22 -0.09
CA GLU A 136 -24.19 -0.79 0.90
C GLU A 136 -24.16 -2.21 0.33
N THR A 137 -24.71 -2.41 -0.89
CA THR A 137 -24.66 -3.70 -1.57
C THR A 137 -23.20 -4.14 -1.86
N LEU A 138 -22.34 -3.19 -2.20
CA LEU A 138 -20.92 -3.47 -2.45
C LEU A 138 -20.17 -3.80 -1.14
N PHE A 139 -20.50 -3.11 -0.04
CA PHE A 139 -19.99 -3.45 1.28
C PHE A 139 -20.47 -4.84 1.71
N ASP A 140 -21.74 -5.19 1.46
CA ASP A 140 -22.26 -6.54 1.71
C ASP A 140 -21.46 -7.59 0.95
N ARG A 141 -21.15 -7.34 -0.33
CA ARG A 141 -20.35 -8.27 -1.15
C ARG A 141 -18.95 -8.46 -0.58
N PHE A 142 -18.30 -7.37 -0.16
CA PHE A 142 -16.99 -7.47 0.49
C PHE A 142 -17.04 -8.31 1.77
N PHE A 143 -17.99 -8.01 2.67
CA PHE A 143 -18.11 -8.74 3.93
C PHE A 143 -18.55 -10.20 3.72
N GLU A 144 -19.33 -10.50 2.69
CA GLU A 144 -19.66 -11.87 2.31
C GLU A 144 -18.40 -12.67 1.96
N GLY A 145 -17.55 -12.13 1.09
CA GLY A 145 -16.27 -12.74 0.72
C GLY A 145 -15.33 -12.90 1.93
N TYR A 146 -15.23 -11.87 2.76
CA TYR A 146 -14.38 -11.88 3.94
C TYR A 146 -14.83 -12.96 4.97
N ARG A 147 -16.13 -13.05 5.25
CA ARG A 147 -16.68 -14.09 6.12
C ARG A 147 -16.48 -15.48 5.55
N LYS A 148 -16.65 -15.66 4.23
CA LYS A 148 -16.39 -16.94 3.57
C LYS A 148 -14.93 -17.36 3.78
N ALA A 149 -13.98 -16.48 3.57
CA ALA A 149 -12.56 -16.80 3.75
C ALA A 149 -12.20 -17.11 5.21
N LEU A 150 -12.84 -16.46 6.19
CA LEU A 150 -12.67 -16.80 7.60
C LEU A 150 -13.22 -18.19 7.93
N ALA A 151 -14.36 -18.56 7.35
CA ALA A 151 -14.97 -19.88 7.56
C ALA A 151 -14.19 -20.97 6.79
N GLU A 152 -13.80 -20.68 5.57
CA GLU A 152 -13.21 -21.63 4.61
C GLU A 152 -11.95 -21.01 3.96
N PRO A 153 -10.82 -20.91 4.65
CA PRO A 153 -9.65 -20.16 4.20
C PRO A 153 -9.00 -20.69 2.91
N ASP A 154 -9.27 -21.94 2.55
CA ASP A 154 -8.80 -22.57 1.31
C ASP A 154 -9.83 -22.47 0.17
N ALA A 155 -11.04 -21.99 0.45
CA ALA A 155 -12.02 -21.73 -0.58
C ALA A 155 -11.62 -20.49 -1.38
N GLY A 156 -11.20 -20.67 -2.62
CA GLY A 156 -10.97 -19.57 -3.54
C GLY A 156 -12.23 -18.75 -3.83
N SER A 157 -12.06 -17.60 -4.46
CA SER A 157 -13.16 -16.83 -5.06
C SER A 157 -13.30 -17.13 -6.55
N PRO A 158 -14.49 -17.01 -7.11
CA PRO A 158 -14.64 -16.92 -8.56
C PRO A 158 -13.80 -15.78 -9.12
N GLN A 159 -13.17 -15.98 -10.27
CA GLN A 159 -12.45 -14.90 -10.93
C GLN A 159 -13.45 -13.82 -11.39
N PRO A 160 -13.23 -12.52 -11.07
CA PRO A 160 -14.08 -11.45 -11.58
C PRO A 160 -14.08 -11.40 -13.10
N GLY A 161 -15.24 -11.12 -13.72
CA GLY A 161 -15.38 -11.08 -15.19
C GLY A 161 -14.54 -10.01 -15.87
N ILE A 162 -14.13 -8.96 -15.16
CA ILE A 162 -13.22 -7.93 -15.63
C ILE A 162 -11.82 -8.45 -15.98
N VAL A 163 -11.38 -9.56 -15.37
CA VAL A 163 -10.03 -10.12 -15.52
C VAL A 163 -9.74 -10.50 -16.95
N ASP A 164 -10.68 -11.10 -17.65
CA ASP A 164 -10.50 -11.48 -19.06
C ASP A 164 -10.38 -10.25 -19.97
N HIS A 165 -11.10 -9.18 -19.64
CA HIS A 165 -10.98 -7.89 -20.32
C HIS A 165 -9.60 -7.25 -20.13
N LEU A 166 -9.07 -7.26 -18.91
CA LEU A 166 -7.74 -6.75 -18.60
C LEU A 166 -6.64 -7.57 -19.31
N ARG A 167 -6.75 -8.89 -19.29
CA ARG A 167 -5.81 -9.79 -20.01
C ARG A 167 -5.78 -9.52 -21.51
N ALA A 168 -6.92 -9.22 -22.11
CA ALA A 168 -6.98 -8.89 -23.53
C ALA A 168 -6.26 -7.58 -23.90
N GLN A 169 -6.00 -6.71 -22.92
CA GLN A 169 -5.29 -5.44 -23.09
C GLN A 169 -3.78 -5.54 -22.78
N ALA A 170 -3.30 -6.67 -22.25
CA ALA A 170 -1.89 -6.88 -21.95
C ALA A 170 -1.03 -6.82 -23.23
N PRO A 171 0.27 -6.51 -23.13
CA PRO A 171 1.19 -6.53 -24.25
C PRO A 171 1.15 -7.87 -25.01
N ARG A 172 1.11 -7.80 -26.35
CA ARG A 172 0.95 -8.99 -27.21
C ARG A 172 2.25 -9.77 -27.39
N SER A 173 3.39 -9.17 -27.11
CA SER A 173 4.69 -9.82 -27.22
C SER A 173 5.68 -9.30 -26.20
N ARG A 174 6.68 -10.11 -25.86
CA ARG A 174 7.76 -9.71 -24.96
C ARG A 174 8.57 -8.54 -25.51
N ALA A 175 8.84 -8.52 -26.82
CA ALA A 175 9.54 -7.40 -27.45
C ALA A 175 8.80 -6.06 -27.27
N ALA A 176 7.49 -6.05 -27.50
CA ALA A 176 6.66 -4.84 -27.27
C ALA A 176 6.63 -4.42 -25.81
N PHE A 177 6.68 -5.37 -24.88
CA PHE A 177 6.75 -5.09 -23.45
C PHE A 177 8.11 -4.47 -23.06
N LEU A 178 9.22 -5.00 -23.56
CA LEU A 178 10.56 -4.46 -23.29
C LEU A 178 10.70 -3.05 -23.84
N GLU A 179 10.25 -2.81 -25.07
CA GLU A 179 10.23 -1.49 -25.69
C GLU A 179 9.37 -0.51 -24.88
N TRP A 180 8.18 -0.91 -24.48
CA TRP A 180 7.31 -0.11 -23.62
C TRP A 180 7.99 0.23 -22.28
N GLY A 181 8.66 -0.73 -21.64
CA GLY A 181 9.40 -0.51 -20.41
C GLY A 181 10.54 0.48 -20.60
N GLU A 182 11.32 0.35 -21.66
CA GLU A 182 12.40 1.29 -21.95
C GLU A 182 11.93 2.73 -22.19
N MET A 183 10.76 2.91 -22.81
CA MET A 183 10.15 4.24 -22.96
C MET A 183 9.74 4.88 -21.61
N LYS A 184 9.61 4.08 -20.53
CA LYS A 184 9.31 4.58 -19.18
C LYS A 184 10.57 4.92 -18.37
N MET A 185 11.75 4.64 -18.89
CA MET A 185 13.03 4.94 -18.25
C MET A 185 13.47 6.37 -18.58
N GLU A 186 13.46 7.24 -17.57
CA GLU A 186 14.11 8.56 -17.68
C GLU A 186 15.62 8.43 -17.45
N PRO A 187 16.43 9.30 -18.08
CA PRO A 187 17.89 9.24 -17.94
C PRO A 187 18.37 9.37 -16.49
N MET A 188 19.41 8.61 -16.15
CA MET A 188 20.18 8.69 -14.91
C MET A 188 21.59 9.18 -15.22
N THR A 189 22.27 9.76 -14.21
CA THR A 189 23.70 10.07 -14.31
C THR A 189 24.53 8.78 -14.35
N GLU A 190 25.73 8.82 -14.95
CA GLU A 190 26.64 7.67 -14.96
C GLU A 190 26.96 7.17 -13.54
N ALA A 191 27.15 8.10 -12.59
CA ALA A 191 27.38 7.76 -11.19
C ALA A 191 26.21 6.98 -10.57
N SER A 192 24.97 7.36 -10.90
CA SER A 192 23.76 6.65 -10.41
C SER A 192 23.60 5.30 -11.09
N VAL A 193 23.88 5.19 -12.38
CA VAL A 193 23.90 3.88 -13.08
C VAL A 193 24.97 2.97 -12.46
N GLY A 194 26.18 3.47 -12.19
CA GLY A 194 27.24 2.71 -11.52
C GLY A 194 26.81 2.21 -10.13
N ALA A 195 26.09 3.03 -9.36
CA ALA A 195 25.54 2.63 -8.07
C ALA A 195 24.47 1.52 -8.20
N VAL A 196 23.61 1.59 -9.22
CA VAL A 196 22.63 0.52 -9.52
C VAL A 196 23.34 -0.78 -9.87
N VAL A 197 24.38 -0.74 -10.75
CA VAL A 197 25.16 -1.93 -11.12
C VAL A 197 25.77 -2.57 -9.88
N ALA A 198 26.46 -1.80 -9.03
CA ALA A 198 27.08 -2.32 -7.81
C ALA A 198 26.05 -2.91 -6.82
N GLY A 199 24.89 -2.26 -6.68
CA GLY A 199 23.83 -2.77 -5.83
C GLY A 199 23.19 -4.06 -6.37
N MET A 200 22.98 -4.15 -7.66
CA MET A 200 22.40 -5.35 -8.30
C MET A 200 23.31 -6.58 -8.22
N GLU A 201 24.62 -6.43 -8.10
CA GLU A 201 25.52 -7.56 -7.85
C GLU A 201 25.21 -8.27 -6.52
N ALA A 202 24.84 -7.54 -5.47
CA ALA A 202 24.45 -8.13 -4.19
C ALA A 202 23.10 -8.86 -4.30
N VAL A 203 22.14 -8.29 -5.05
CA VAL A 203 20.86 -8.94 -5.35
C VAL A 203 21.08 -10.22 -6.14
N ALA A 204 21.90 -10.16 -7.19
CA ALA A 204 22.25 -11.31 -8.02
C ALA A 204 22.80 -12.46 -7.16
N ARG A 205 23.75 -12.17 -6.26
CA ARG A 205 24.30 -13.20 -5.34
C ARG A 205 23.21 -13.85 -4.48
N SER A 206 22.28 -13.05 -3.96
CA SER A 206 21.17 -13.58 -3.15
C SER A 206 20.25 -14.46 -3.98
N VAL A 207 19.86 -14.01 -5.17
CA VAL A 207 18.95 -14.77 -6.03
C VAL A 207 19.61 -16.05 -6.56
N TYR A 208 20.89 -16.03 -6.96
CA TYR A 208 21.62 -17.24 -7.34
C TYR A 208 21.74 -18.25 -6.19
N ALA A 209 21.82 -17.78 -4.94
CA ALA A 209 21.82 -18.68 -3.79
C ALA A 209 20.48 -19.42 -3.61
N GLU A 210 19.37 -18.76 -3.94
CA GLU A 210 18.01 -19.35 -3.89
C GLU A 210 17.68 -20.13 -5.20
N GLN A 211 18.24 -19.73 -6.32
CA GLN A 211 17.96 -20.25 -7.67
C GLN A 211 19.28 -20.54 -8.43
N PRO A 212 19.99 -21.61 -8.06
CA PRO A 212 21.33 -21.90 -8.62
C PRO A 212 21.33 -22.30 -10.10
N ASP A 213 20.16 -22.66 -10.64
CA ASP A 213 19.99 -23.06 -12.04
C ASP A 213 19.89 -21.87 -13.02
N LEU A 214 19.86 -20.62 -12.51
CA LEU A 214 19.88 -19.44 -13.37
C LEU A 214 21.21 -19.34 -14.12
N PRO A 215 21.20 -19.00 -15.43
CA PRO A 215 22.42 -18.96 -16.22
C PRO A 215 23.36 -17.85 -15.75
N PRO A 216 24.69 -18.05 -15.86
CA PRO A 216 25.66 -17.00 -15.61
C PRO A 216 25.37 -15.79 -16.49
N GLY A 217 25.35 -14.60 -15.91
CA GLY A 217 25.03 -13.36 -16.62
C GLY A 217 23.59 -12.95 -16.65
N TYR A 218 22.68 -13.75 -16.08
CA TYR A 218 21.23 -13.42 -15.96
C TYR A 218 20.98 -12.01 -15.42
N PHE A 219 21.82 -11.51 -14.52
CA PHE A 219 21.69 -10.17 -13.95
C PHE A 219 22.57 -9.10 -14.65
N THR A 220 23.12 -9.37 -15.83
CA THR A 220 23.86 -8.34 -16.57
C THR A 220 22.90 -7.20 -16.93
N ILE A 221 23.22 -5.98 -16.48
CA ILE A 221 22.38 -4.81 -16.73
C ILE A 221 22.61 -4.34 -18.16
N ALA A 222 21.53 -4.35 -18.95
CA ALA A 222 21.51 -3.80 -20.30
C ALA A 222 21.17 -2.29 -20.27
N ARG A 223 20.25 -1.88 -19.38
CA ARG A 223 19.83 -0.48 -19.21
C ARG A 223 19.24 -0.24 -17.83
N ALA A 224 19.41 0.97 -17.30
CA ALA A 224 18.73 1.45 -16.10
C ALA A 224 18.26 2.89 -16.28
N GLY A 225 17.14 3.23 -15.65
CA GLY A 225 16.57 4.58 -15.71
C GLY A 225 15.61 4.84 -14.57
N TRP A 226 15.35 6.11 -14.28
CA TRP A 226 14.30 6.49 -13.33
C TRP A 226 12.93 6.08 -13.85
N LEU A 227 12.12 5.47 -12.99
CA LEU A 227 10.75 5.12 -13.31
C LEU A 227 9.80 6.11 -12.63
N ARG A 228 9.10 6.92 -13.43
CA ARG A 228 8.08 7.86 -12.92
C ARG A 228 6.68 7.40 -13.30
N LEU A 229 6.21 6.38 -12.60
CA LEU A 229 4.86 5.86 -12.73
C LEU A 229 4.12 5.87 -11.40
N GLY A 230 2.83 6.19 -11.46
CA GLY A 230 1.92 6.15 -10.32
C GLY A 230 2.04 7.32 -9.35
N VAL A 231 1.09 7.40 -8.39
CA VAL A 231 1.02 8.44 -7.36
C VAL A 231 2.18 8.34 -6.37
N GLY A 232 2.60 7.13 -6.02
CA GLY A 232 3.68 6.86 -5.06
C GLY A 232 5.08 7.32 -5.51
N SER A 233 5.30 7.56 -6.82
CA SER A 233 6.60 8.02 -7.33
C SER A 233 7.02 9.43 -6.87
N ALA A 234 6.11 10.19 -6.28
CA ALA A 234 6.44 11.50 -5.69
C ALA A 234 7.21 11.38 -4.38
N VAL A 235 6.95 10.34 -3.61
CA VAL A 235 7.48 10.17 -2.26
C VAL A 235 8.54 9.07 -2.14
N SER A 236 8.62 8.16 -3.12
CA SER A 236 9.62 7.09 -3.21
C SER A 236 10.34 7.10 -4.55
N ALA A 237 11.65 6.92 -4.53
CA ALA A 237 12.40 6.74 -5.76
C ALA A 237 12.12 5.33 -6.33
N LYS A 238 12.01 5.26 -7.66
CA LYS A 238 11.82 4.03 -8.41
C LYS A 238 12.80 3.99 -9.58
N ILE A 239 13.39 2.84 -9.81
CA ILE A 239 14.33 2.60 -10.90
C ILE A 239 13.79 1.40 -11.68
N LEU A 240 13.72 1.52 -13.00
CA LEU A 240 13.48 0.40 -13.89
C LEU A 240 14.79 -0.04 -14.49
N ILE A 241 15.05 -1.33 -14.47
CA ILE A 241 16.32 -1.95 -14.90
C ILE A 241 15.97 -3.03 -15.92
N ARG A 242 16.57 -2.97 -17.08
CA ARG A 242 16.56 -4.07 -18.04
C ARG A 242 17.79 -4.92 -17.79
N ILE A 243 17.59 -6.18 -17.47
CA ILE A 243 18.64 -7.17 -17.23
C ILE A 243 18.63 -8.23 -18.34
N GLN A 244 19.77 -8.83 -18.61
CA GLN A 244 19.84 -10.03 -19.42
C GLN A 244 19.04 -11.14 -18.74
N GLY A 245 18.18 -11.80 -19.49
CA GLY A 245 17.34 -12.90 -19.05
C GLY A 245 17.99 -14.28 -19.17
N PRO A 246 17.18 -15.33 -19.38
CA PRO A 246 17.65 -16.72 -19.42
C PRO A 246 18.61 -17.03 -20.55
N SER A 247 18.61 -16.23 -21.61
CA SER A 247 19.55 -16.37 -22.74
C SER A 247 20.25 -15.06 -23.07
N PRO A 248 21.32 -15.06 -23.84
CA PRO A 248 21.96 -13.83 -24.31
C PRO A 248 21.18 -13.09 -25.42
N ALA A 249 19.99 -13.60 -25.82
CA ALA A 249 19.16 -12.96 -26.81
C ALA A 249 18.41 -11.77 -26.16
N PRO A 250 18.47 -10.56 -26.74
CA PRO A 250 17.81 -9.38 -26.17
C PRO A 250 16.29 -9.54 -26.00
N GLU A 251 15.66 -10.44 -26.75
CA GLU A 251 14.24 -10.76 -26.64
C GLU A 251 13.90 -11.48 -25.35
N ASP A 252 14.87 -12.11 -24.70
CA ASP A 252 14.70 -12.81 -23.43
C ASP A 252 15.05 -11.94 -22.21
N ASP A 253 15.46 -10.69 -22.42
CA ASP A 253 15.73 -9.74 -21.33
C ASP A 253 14.49 -9.56 -20.44
N GLU A 254 14.74 -9.20 -19.20
CA GLU A 254 13.69 -8.94 -18.19
C GLU A 254 13.73 -7.51 -17.70
N LEU A 255 12.55 -7.02 -17.32
CA LEU A 255 12.42 -5.75 -16.60
C LEU A 255 12.31 -6.02 -15.10
N VAL A 256 13.14 -5.33 -14.34
CA VAL A 256 13.20 -5.41 -12.88
C VAL A 256 13.01 -4.00 -12.33
N GLU A 257 12.07 -3.85 -11.42
CA GLU A 257 11.84 -2.61 -10.67
C GLU A 257 12.60 -2.66 -9.36
N ALA A 258 13.38 -1.64 -9.07
CA ALA A 258 13.89 -1.35 -7.73
C ALA A 258 13.10 -0.15 -7.17
N LYS A 259 12.52 -0.32 -5.98
CA LYS A 259 11.66 0.68 -5.35
C LYS A 259 12.11 0.95 -3.93
N GLU A 260 12.24 2.23 -3.60
CA GLU A 260 12.60 2.70 -2.26
C GLU A 260 11.44 2.42 -1.28
N VAL A 261 11.75 1.84 -0.12
CA VAL A 261 10.75 1.50 0.91
C VAL A 261 10.57 2.67 1.87
N GLN A 262 9.33 3.04 2.12
CA GLN A 262 9.00 4.05 3.11
C GLN A 262 8.94 3.48 4.52
N SER A 263 9.30 4.29 5.51
CA SER A 263 9.14 3.94 6.92
C SER A 263 7.67 4.08 7.33
N LEU A 264 7.16 3.08 8.03
CA LEU A 264 5.84 3.11 8.68
C LEU A 264 5.93 3.38 10.19
N ILE A 265 7.11 3.74 10.69
CA ILE A 265 7.32 4.10 12.10
C ILE A 265 6.43 5.27 12.47
N GLY A 266 5.78 5.17 13.64
CA GLY A 266 4.90 6.22 14.16
C GLY A 266 3.42 6.05 13.80
N ILE A 267 3.02 5.03 13.04
CA ILE A 267 1.61 4.67 12.86
C ILE A 267 1.17 3.83 14.07
N PRO A 268 0.19 4.30 14.89
CA PRO A 268 -0.01 3.78 16.25
C PRO A 268 -0.43 2.31 16.35
N CYS A 269 -1.19 1.80 15.37
CA CYS A 269 -1.73 0.44 15.42
C CYS A 269 -0.91 -0.57 14.62
N LEU A 270 0.15 -0.13 13.95
CA LEU A 270 1.05 -1.04 13.28
C LEU A 270 2.17 -1.46 14.23
N GLU A 271 2.54 -2.74 14.19
CA GLU A 271 3.73 -3.18 14.90
C GLU A 271 4.94 -2.42 14.34
N ALA A 272 5.68 -1.73 15.24
CA ALA A 272 6.93 -1.10 14.88
C ALA A 272 7.87 -2.18 14.36
N GLN A 273 8.08 -2.19 13.05
CA GLN A 273 9.03 -3.11 12.46
C GLN A 273 10.40 -2.50 12.57
N SER A 274 11.24 -3.27 13.28
CA SER A 274 12.67 -3.04 13.41
C SER A 274 13.35 -2.96 12.02
N ASP A 275 14.51 -2.60 12.01
CA ASP A 275 15.70 -2.59 11.16
C ASP A 275 15.66 -3.16 9.72
N GLN A 276 14.57 -3.74 9.22
CA GLN A 276 14.49 -4.29 7.86
C GLN A 276 13.15 -3.97 7.16
N PRO A 277 12.93 -2.73 6.72
CA PRO A 277 11.66 -2.35 6.08
C PRO A 277 11.37 -3.13 4.80
N THR A 278 12.37 -3.56 4.04
CA THR A 278 12.23 -4.41 2.86
C THR A 278 11.63 -5.78 3.16
N LEU A 279 11.97 -6.38 4.31
CA LEU A 279 11.45 -7.69 4.67
C LEU A 279 9.92 -7.67 4.83
N ARG A 280 9.33 -6.59 5.34
CA ARG A 280 7.88 -6.46 5.48
C ARG A 280 7.18 -6.49 4.12
N VAL A 281 7.77 -5.82 3.10
CA VAL A 281 7.25 -5.80 1.73
C VAL A 281 7.32 -7.18 1.08
N ILE A 282 8.48 -7.84 1.18
CA ILE A 282 8.68 -9.19 0.63
C ILE A 282 7.74 -10.20 1.28
N LEU A 283 7.61 -10.16 2.60
CA LEU A 283 6.68 -11.05 3.31
C LEU A 283 5.23 -10.75 2.95
N GLY A 284 4.86 -9.48 2.77
CA GLY A 284 3.55 -9.09 2.26
C GLY A 284 3.27 -9.71 0.89
N ALA A 285 4.16 -9.47 -0.08
CA ALA A 285 4.02 -9.99 -1.42
C ALA A 285 4.01 -11.54 -1.47
N ARG A 286 4.84 -12.22 -0.64
CA ARG A 286 4.88 -13.68 -0.57
C ARG A 286 3.64 -14.29 0.07
N GLN A 287 3.10 -13.67 1.12
CA GLN A 287 1.97 -14.20 1.90
C GLN A 287 0.61 -13.83 1.32
N LEU A 288 0.43 -12.58 0.91
CA LEU A 288 -0.86 -12.06 0.42
C LEU A 288 -0.95 -12.09 -1.11
N GLY A 289 0.17 -11.88 -1.82
CA GLY A 289 0.19 -11.76 -3.27
C GLY A 289 -0.10 -13.09 -3.95
N ARG A 290 -0.98 -13.05 -4.94
CA ARG A 290 -1.23 -14.16 -5.89
C ARG A 290 -0.37 -14.05 -7.14
N LEU A 291 0.06 -12.85 -7.51
CA LEU A 291 1.04 -12.62 -8.55
C LEU A 291 2.42 -13.01 -8.02
N LYS A 292 3.15 -13.84 -8.78
CA LYS A 292 4.43 -14.39 -8.36
C LYS A 292 5.53 -13.87 -9.28
N PRO A 293 6.18 -12.75 -8.95
CA PRO A 293 7.32 -12.27 -9.72
C PRO A 293 8.44 -13.31 -9.69
N THR A 294 9.14 -13.47 -10.79
CA THR A 294 10.29 -14.39 -10.91
C THR A 294 11.42 -13.97 -9.96
N ILE A 295 11.62 -12.67 -9.82
CA ILE A 295 12.57 -12.08 -8.88
C ILE A 295 11.79 -11.28 -7.84
N LEU A 296 12.00 -11.59 -6.56
CA LEU A 296 11.50 -10.83 -5.42
C LEU A 296 12.57 -10.85 -4.33
N ALA A 297 13.28 -9.76 -4.17
CA ALA A 297 14.44 -9.69 -3.31
C ALA A 297 14.51 -8.37 -2.51
N ALA A 298 15.18 -8.42 -1.36
CA ALA A 298 15.64 -7.21 -0.69
C ALA A 298 16.77 -6.61 -1.53
N GLY A 299 16.62 -5.36 -1.91
CA GLY A 299 17.71 -4.59 -2.44
C GLY A 299 18.67 -4.25 -1.30
N PRO A 300 19.98 -4.26 -1.56
CA PRO A 300 20.91 -3.65 -0.64
C PRO A 300 20.67 -2.15 -0.59
N GLU A 301 21.38 -1.48 0.30
CA GLU A 301 21.46 -0.02 0.28
C GLU A 301 21.91 0.47 -1.10
N LEU A 302 20.96 0.76 -1.97
CA LEU A 302 21.26 1.46 -3.20
C LEU A 302 21.55 2.92 -2.85
N VAL A 303 22.84 3.22 -2.72
CA VAL A 303 23.31 4.57 -2.45
C VAL A 303 23.32 5.36 -3.76
N ILE A 304 22.17 5.89 -4.14
CA ILE A 304 22.03 6.65 -5.39
C ILE A 304 22.38 8.12 -5.14
N PRO A 305 23.43 8.66 -5.77
CA PRO A 305 23.90 10.03 -5.54
C PRO A 305 22.83 11.10 -5.70
N GLU A 306 21.96 10.97 -6.70
CA GLU A 306 20.87 11.94 -6.96
C GLU A 306 19.79 11.90 -5.89
N VAL A 307 19.55 10.77 -5.23
CA VAL A 307 18.61 10.64 -4.11
C VAL A 307 19.21 11.32 -2.87
N LEU A 308 20.50 11.09 -2.61
CA LEU A 308 21.21 11.74 -1.50
C LEU A 308 21.31 13.24 -1.68
N ALA A 309 21.57 13.73 -2.88
CA ALA A 309 21.65 15.15 -3.19
C ALA A 309 20.35 15.92 -2.89
N ARG A 310 19.21 15.21 -2.86
CA ARG A 310 17.90 15.77 -2.47
C ARG A 310 17.70 15.83 -0.96
N GLY A 311 18.72 15.51 -0.16
CA GLY A 311 18.64 15.48 1.32
C GLY A 311 17.75 14.39 1.89
N ARG A 312 17.40 13.40 1.09
CA ARG A 312 16.65 12.24 1.58
C ARG A 312 17.55 11.32 2.41
N PRO A 313 17.04 10.75 3.52
CA PRO A 313 17.79 9.73 4.24
C PRO A 313 17.99 8.49 3.36
N LEU A 314 19.06 7.74 3.60
CA LEU A 314 19.22 6.41 3.02
C LEU A 314 18.01 5.55 3.38
N ARG A 315 17.46 4.88 2.38
CA ARG A 315 16.35 3.96 2.54
C ARG A 315 16.71 2.64 1.89
N ASP A 316 16.08 1.58 2.39
CA ASP A 316 16.17 0.28 1.79
C ASP A 316 15.38 0.24 0.49
N TRP A 317 15.80 -0.65 -0.38
CA TRP A 317 15.15 -0.90 -1.65
C TRP A 317 14.65 -2.34 -1.71
N TRP A 318 13.50 -2.56 -2.30
CA TRP A 318 13.03 -3.88 -2.67
C TRP A 318 12.98 -4.00 -4.18
N ILE A 319 13.10 -5.22 -4.67
CA ILE A 319 13.29 -5.51 -6.08
C ILE A 319 12.31 -6.57 -6.52
N ARG A 320 11.63 -6.33 -7.64
CA ARG A 320 10.75 -7.29 -8.29
C ARG A 320 10.93 -7.31 -9.80
N SER A 321 10.78 -8.48 -10.42
CA SER A 321 10.62 -8.56 -11.87
C SER A 321 9.21 -8.19 -12.28
N TRP A 322 9.07 -7.63 -13.48
CA TRP A 322 7.79 -7.38 -14.12
C TRP A 322 7.41 -8.54 -15.04
N ASP A 323 6.17 -9.02 -14.93
CA ASP A 323 5.62 -10.00 -15.86
C ASP A 323 5.24 -9.32 -17.18
N PRO A 324 5.64 -9.87 -18.37
CA PRO A 324 5.28 -9.28 -19.66
C PRO A 324 3.77 -9.18 -19.93
N SER A 325 2.97 -9.99 -19.24
CA SER A 325 1.51 -9.97 -19.36
C SER A 325 0.81 -9.14 -18.26
N TYR A 326 1.59 -8.44 -17.44
CA TYR A 326 1.07 -7.65 -16.31
C TYR A 326 0.23 -6.46 -16.77
N ARG A 327 -0.92 -6.29 -16.14
CA ARG A 327 -1.83 -5.17 -16.34
C ARG A 327 -2.55 -4.83 -15.03
N GLU A 328 -2.40 -3.58 -14.57
CA GLU A 328 -3.13 -3.06 -13.41
C GLU A 328 -4.59 -2.77 -13.77
N LEU A 329 -5.46 -2.91 -12.75
CA LEU A 329 -6.84 -2.43 -12.81
C LEU A 329 -6.87 -0.92 -12.53
N GLY A 330 -7.44 -0.15 -13.44
CA GLY A 330 -7.82 1.24 -13.20
C GLY A 330 -9.33 1.38 -13.01
N LEU A 331 -9.80 2.40 -12.30
CA LEU A 331 -11.24 2.67 -12.19
C LEU A 331 -11.91 2.86 -13.56
N SER A 332 -11.17 3.37 -14.55
CA SER A 332 -11.64 3.52 -15.91
C SER A 332 -11.87 2.21 -16.67
N ASP A 333 -11.32 1.10 -16.18
CA ASP A 333 -11.55 -0.23 -16.76
C ASP A 333 -12.90 -0.81 -16.33
N LEU A 334 -13.46 -0.33 -15.22
CA LEU A 334 -14.74 -0.80 -14.69
C LEU A 334 -15.88 -0.38 -15.63
N ARG A 335 -16.63 -1.34 -16.15
CA ARG A 335 -17.70 -1.16 -17.12
C ARG A 335 -19.08 -1.11 -16.48
N SER A 336 -19.18 -1.65 -15.27
CA SER A 336 -20.43 -1.77 -14.54
C SER A 336 -20.23 -1.87 -13.03
N VAL A 337 -21.30 -1.64 -12.28
CA VAL A 337 -21.31 -1.90 -10.85
C VAL A 337 -21.12 -3.38 -10.53
N GLN A 338 -21.46 -4.28 -11.46
CA GLN A 338 -21.24 -5.72 -11.28
C GLN A 338 -19.75 -6.06 -11.25
N ASP A 339 -18.92 -5.43 -12.12
CA ASP A 339 -17.46 -5.60 -12.08
C ASP A 339 -16.93 -5.22 -10.69
N LEU A 340 -17.38 -4.09 -10.13
CA LEU A 340 -16.98 -3.66 -8.79
C LEU A 340 -17.50 -4.59 -7.68
N ALA A 341 -18.70 -5.16 -7.83
CA ALA A 341 -19.26 -6.10 -6.85
C ALA A 341 -18.48 -7.43 -6.81
N GLU A 342 -18.04 -7.90 -7.97
CA GLU A 342 -17.19 -9.10 -8.07
C GLU A 342 -15.80 -8.86 -7.48
N ILE A 343 -15.20 -7.70 -7.75
CA ILE A 343 -13.93 -7.28 -7.15
C ILE A 343 -14.08 -7.14 -5.62
N ALA A 344 -15.16 -6.53 -5.14
CA ALA A 344 -15.41 -6.37 -3.71
C ALA A 344 -15.49 -7.73 -3.00
N TYR A 345 -16.20 -8.68 -3.59
CA TYR A 345 -16.28 -10.04 -3.04
C TYR A 345 -14.91 -10.73 -3.02
N ASP A 346 -14.17 -10.68 -4.14
CA ASP A 346 -12.85 -11.30 -4.24
C ASP A 346 -11.84 -10.65 -3.30
N ALA A 347 -11.86 -9.32 -3.16
CA ALA A 347 -11.04 -8.60 -2.20
C ALA A 347 -11.34 -9.06 -0.76
N GLY A 348 -12.62 -9.20 -0.43
CA GLY A 348 -13.03 -9.78 0.86
C GLY A 348 -12.43 -11.16 1.07
N VAL A 349 -12.46 -12.04 0.07
CA VAL A 349 -11.86 -13.37 0.15
C VAL A 349 -10.34 -13.28 0.32
N GLN A 350 -9.65 -12.45 -0.47
CA GLN A 350 -8.20 -12.33 -0.40
C GLN A 350 -7.73 -11.80 0.96
N LEU A 351 -8.32 -10.71 1.44
CA LEU A 351 -7.96 -10.10 2.73
C LEU A 351 -8.38 -10.99 3.91
N GLY A 352 -9.56 -11.62 3.85
CA GLY A 352 -10.06 -12.49 4.90
C GLY A 352 -9.23 -13.76 5.08
N ALA A 353 -8.72 -14.35 3.99
CA ALA A 353 -7.89 -15.55 4.04
C ALA A 353 -6.57 -15.36 4.82
N HIS A 354 -6.08 -14.12 4.90
CA HIS A 354 -4.80 -13.78 5.51
C HIS A 354 -4.92 -13.02 6.84
N SER A 355 -6.12 -12.57 7.20
CA SER A 355 -6.36 -11.76 8.41
C SER A 355 -6.07 -12.47 9.74
N VAL A 356 -5.88 -13.77 9.73
CA VAL A 356 -5.71 -14.62 10.90
C VAL A 356 -4.56 -15.62 10.77
N VAL A 357 -3.62 -15.36 9.89
CA VAL A 357 -2.40 -16.16 9.74
C VAL A 357 -1.38 -15.68 10.76
N ASP A 358 -0.96 -16.54 11.68
CA ASP A 358 0.06 -16.22 12.66
C ASP A 358 1.47 -16.07 12.02
N GLN A 359 2.49 -15.76 12.85
CA GLN A 359 3.87 -15.60 12.39
C GLN A 359 4.44 -16.85 11.74
N ALA A 360 3.96 -18.03 12.13
CA ALA A 360 4.39 -19.33 11.60
C ALA A 360 3.60 -19.78 10.36
N GLY A 361 2.63 -18.96 9.90
CA GLY A 361 1.75 -19.33 8.79
C GLY A 361 0.61 -20.26 9.20
N SER A 362 0.41 -20.48 10.51
CA SER A 362 -0.67 -21.32 11.03
C SER A 362 -2.01 -20.60 10.93
N ARG A 363 -3.03 -21.34 10.55
CA ARG A 363 -4.42 -20.89 10.42
C ARG A 363 -5.27 -21.45 11.57
N ASP A 364 -5.11 -20.93 12.77
CA ASP A 364 -5.85 -21.40 13.96
C ASP A 364 -7.36 -21.15 13.80
N ALA A 365 -8.13 -22.24 13.80
CA ALA A 365 -9.59 -22.20 13.69
C ALA A 365 -10.26 -21.40 14.82
N SER A 366 -9.69 -21.41 16.02
CA SER A 366 -10.21 -20.66 17.16
C SER A 366 -10.04 -19.14 16.98
N VAL A 367 -8.94 -18.72 16.38
CA VAL A 367 -8.69 -17.31 16.05
C VAL A 367 -9.67 -16.84 14.99
N ARG A 368 -9.89 -17.63 13.94
CA ARG A 368 -10.86 -17.32 12.88
C ARG A 368 -12.28 -17.18 13.40
N THR A 369 -12.70 -18.11 14.27
CA THR A 369 -14.05 -18.05 14.89
C THR A 369 -14.21 -16.78 15.72
N ARG A 370 -13.21 -16.39 16.51
CA ARG A 370 -13.25 -15.15 17.29
C ARG A 370 -13.30 -13.92 16.38
N GLU A 371 -12.50 -13.92 15.33
CA GLU A 371 -12.46 -12.81 14.37
C GLU A 371 -13.80 -12.66 13.64
N LEU A 372 -14.41 -13.74 13.20
CA LEU A 372 -15.74 -13.74 12.60
C LEU A 372 -16.80 -13.15 13.54
N ALA A 373 -16.78 -13.56 14.81
CA ALA A 373 -17.70 -13.03 15.82
C ALA A 373 -17.46 -11.53 16.10
N ARG A 374 -16.22 -11.08 16.11
CA ARG A 374 -15.86 -9.66 16.27
C ARG A 374 -16.29 -8.84 15.08
N LEU A 375 -15.97 -9.28 13.87
CA LEU A 375 -16.38 -8.63 12.64
C LEU A 375 -17.89 -8.42 12.59
N THR A 376 -18.68 -9.44 12.92
CA THR A 376 -20.14 -9.36 12.96
C THR A 376 -20.63 -8.26 13.92
N ARG A 377 -19.97 -8.09 15.07
CA ARG A 377 -20.34 -7.04 16.04
C ARG A 377 -19.91 -5.65 15.57
N LEU A 378 -18.78 -5.54 14.90
CA LEU A 378 -18.17 -4.27 14.51
C LEU A 378 -18.64 -3.78 13.14
N GLU A 379 -19.21 -4.65 12.31
CA GLU A 379 -19.51 -4.35 10.90
C GLU A 379 -20.24 -3.03 10.70
N ARG A 380 -21.32 -2.79 11.47
CA ARG A 380 -22.05 -1.53 11.37
C ARG A 380 -21.16 -0.33 11.67
N ARG A 381 -20.38 -0.38 12.75
CA ARG A 381 -19.45 0.70 13.10
C ARG A 381 -18.37 0.89 12.06
N ILE A 382 -17.83 -0.21 11.49
CA ILE A 382 -16.86 -0.14 10.41
C ILE A 382 -17.42 0.62 9.21
N ARG A 383 -18.66 0.32 8.81
CA ARG A 383 -19.35 1.01 7.71
C ARG A 383 -19.54 2.51 8.01
N ASP A 384 -20.10 2.82 9.15
CA ASP A 384 -20.42 4.19 9.56
C ASP A 384 -19.13 5.05 9.65
N GLU A 385 -18.09 4.54 10.29
CA GLU A 385 -16.82 5.25 10.44
C GLU A 385 -16.04 5.35 9.12
N THR A 386 -16.10 4.34 8.25
CA THR A 386 -15.51 4.44 6.91
C THR A 386 -16.12 5.60 6.14
N LEU A 387 -17.43 5.74 6.13
CA LEU A 387 -18.11 6.85 5.45
C LEU A 387 -17.74 8.20 6.05
N ARG A 388 -17.65 8.29 7.38
CA ARG A 388 -17.21 9.51 8.06
C ARG A 388 -15.76 9.88 7.69
N LEU A 389 -14.87 8.91 7.64
CA LEU A 389 -13.49 9.13 7.21
C LEU A 389 -13.39 9.59 5.75
N ILE A 390 -14.25 9.09 4.86
CA ILE A 390 -14.31 9.60 3.48
C ILE A 390 -14.79 11.05 3.44
N GLU A 391 -15.76 11.46 4.25
CA GLU A 391 -16.14 12.88 4.32
C GLU A 391 -14.97 13.75 4.86
N GLU A 392 -14.23 13.30 5.88
CA GLU A 392 -13.02 13.98 6.37
C GLU A 392 -11.98 14.11 5.25
N LEU A 393 -11.76 13.04 4.47
CA LEU A 393 -10.85 13.03 3.31
C LEU A 393 -11.28 14.06 2.25
N LEU A 394 -12.56 14.09 1.90
CA LEU A 394 -13.09 15.00 0.89
C LEU A 394 -13.00 16.46 1.31
N VAL A 395 -13.03 16.76 2.62
CA VAL A 395 -12.74 18.11 3.14
C VAL A 395 -11.28 18.46 2.87
N GLY A 396 -10.33 17.60 3.24
CA GLY A 396 -8.90 17.81 2.99
C GLY A 396 -8.58 17.95 1.50
N TRP A 397 -9.24 17.14 0.66
CA TRP A 397 -9.10 17.22 -0.79
C TRP A 397 -9.59 18.56 -1.37
N LYS A 398 -10.74 19.07 -0.90
CA LYS A 398 -11.26 20.38 -1.33
C LYS A 398 -10.32 21.51 -0.98
N GLU A 399 -9.64 21.45 0.16
CA GLU A 399 -8.64 22.45 0.56
C GLU A 399 -7.43 22.45 -0.38
N LEU A 400 -6.95 21.28 -0.84
CA LEU A 400 -5.85 21.19 -1.81
C LEU A 400 -6.21 21.82 -3.17
N ARG A 401 -7.50 21.88 -3.52
CA ARG A 401 -7.99 22.48 -4.77
C ARG A 401 -8.02 23.99 -4.77
N VAL A 402 -8.04 24.60 -3.59
CA VAL A 402 -7.99 26.06 -3.48
C VAL A 402 -6.55 26.49 -3.67
N PRO A 403 -6.24 27.34 -4.67
CA PRO A 403 -4.86 27.79 -4.94
C PRO A 403 -4.32 28.66 -3.81
#